data_9527b30638a1aa2c75bdffceaffaeca0
#
_entry.id   9527b30638a1aa2c75bdffceaffaeca0
#
_cell.length_a   1.000
_cell.length_b   1.000
_cell.length_c   1.000
_cell.angle_alpha   90.00
_cell.angle_beta   90.00
_cell.angle_gamma   90.00
#
_symmetry.space_group_name_H-M   'P 1'
#
loop_
_entity.id
_entity.type
_entity.pdbx_description
1 polymer ?
#
loop_
_entity_poly.entity_id
_entity_poly.type
_entity_poly.pdbx_seq_one_letter_code
_entity_poly.pdbx_strand_id
1 'polypeptide(L)'
;MEEILNVNQEEIEKLIQSYPFDFVIGSIHVIHHTEFYYGEFFKGKTKEQAHREFFEETLKCVKAFDCFNVLGHLDYIVRYGPYEDKTVDHQKYQDIIDEIFKTLIQKGKGIEVNTSGYRDLKTCGFPNFEQVQRYYDLEGRIITIGTDSHTSERVGENCLNVAKKYQEIGFDDVSTFTQRKRD
;
A
#
# COMPACT_ATOMS: atom_id res chain seq x y z
N MET A 1 3.39 8.86 4.73
CA MET A 1 2.26 9.74 4.38
C MET A 1 1.51 10.28 5.59
N GLU A 2 1.50 9.68 6.69
CA GLU A 2 0.76 10.16 7.85
C GLU A 2 1.60 11.00 8.83
N GLU A 3 2.89 10.80 8.91
CA GLU A 3 3.79 11.89 9.32
C GLU A 3 3.50 13.16 8.51
N ILE A 4 3.00 12.99 7.32
CA ILE A 4 2.64 14.01 6.35
C ILE A 4 1.33 14.74 6.70
N LEU A 5 0.31 14.11 7.24
CA LEU A 5 -0.90 14.84 7.67
C LEU A 5 -0.63 15.77 8.86
N ASN A 6 0.47 15.56 9.57
CA ASN A 6 0.92 16.39 10.68
C ASN A 6 2.17 17.21 10.39
N VAL A 7 2.92 16.88 9.36
CA VAL A 7 3.92 17.72 8.72
C VAL A 7 3.25 18.31 7.49
N ASN A 8 3.29 19.59 7.38
CA ASN A 8 2.69 20.43 6.35
C ASN A 8 2.74 19.74 4.97
N GLN A 9 1.58 19.39 4.38
CA GLN A 9 1.48 18.80 3.04
C GLN A 9 2.38 19.55 2.03
N GLU A 10 2.46 20.87 2.17
CA GLU A 10 3.33 21.72 1.34
C GLU A 10 4.82 21.35 1.45
N GLU A 11 5.30 20.92 2.62
CA GLU A 11 6.71 20.59 2.81
C GLU A 11 7.09 19.31 2.06
N ILE A 12 6.19 18.33 2.03
CA ILE A 12 6.43 17.09 1.28
C ILE A 12 6.30 17.32 -0.21
N GLU A 13 5.29 18.06 -0.63
CA GLU A 13 5.18 18.43 -2.04
C GLU A 13 6.44 19.19 -2.51
N LYS A 14 6.95 20.11 -1.69
CA LYS A 14 8.23 20.80 -1.95
C LYS A 14 9.40 19.82 -1.98
N LEU A 15 9.49 18.89 -1.03
CA LEU A 15 10.55 17.89 -1.01
C LEU A 15 10.53 17.03 -2.27
N ILE A 16 9.37 16.49 -2.65
CA ILE A 16 9.20 15.67 -3.85
C ILE A 16 9.53 16.47 -5.13
N GLN A 17 9.20 17.76 -5.16
CA GLN A 17 9.53 18.63 -6.28
C GLN A 17 11.00 19.06 -6.33
N SER A 18 11.69 19.02 -5.18
CA SER A 18 13.09 19.44 -5.07
C SER A 18 14.10 18.44 -5.65
N TYR A 19 13.68 17.21 -5.90
CA TYR A 19 14.52 16.15 -6.41
C TYR A 19 13.91 15.49 -7.66
N PRO A 20 14.73 15.04 -8.62
CA PRO A 20 14.26 14.39 -9.84
C PRO A 20 13.92 12.91 -9.59
N PHE A 21 12.97 12.63 -8.72
CA PHE A 21 12.50 11.27 -8.50
C PHE A 21 11.81 10.71 -9.73
N ASP A 22 12.17 9.50 -10.14
CA ASP A 22 11.46 8.75 -11.17
C ASP A 22 10.16 8.13 -10.64
N PHE A 23 10.16 7.74 -9.36
CA PHE A 23 9.06 7.02 -8.75
C PHE A 23 8.93 7.33 -7.26
N VAL A 24 7.69 7.45 -6.77
CA VAL A 24 7.38 7.71 -5.36
C VAL A 24 6.28 6.76 -4.89
N ILE A 25 6.58 6.00 -3.84
CA ILE A 25 5.61 5.15 -3.15
C ILE A 25 5.03 5.92 -1.97
N GLY A 26 3.72 6.00 -1.88
CA GLY A 26 3.03 6.53 -0.71
C GLY A 26 2.70 5.42 0.27
N SER A 27 3.27 5.43 1.47
CA SER A 27 3.07 4.39 2.49
C SER A 27 2.58 4.98 3.81
N ILE A 28 1.81 4.21 4.58
CA ILE A 28 1.28 4.62 5.88
C ILE A 28 1.88 3.74 6.96
N HIS A 29 2.69 4.33 7.82
CA HIS A 29 3.39 3.64 8.92
C HIS A 29 3.01 4.20 10.29
N VAL A 30 2.42 5.40 10.32
CA VAL A 30 2.10 6.16 11.52
C VAL A 30 0.68 6.67 11.44
N ILE A 31 -0.12 6.51 12.49
CA ILE A 31 -1.47 7.08 12.65
C ILE A 31 -1.53 7.84 13.97
N HIS A 32 -1.99 9.10 13.96
CA HIS A 32 -2.07 9.96 15.15
C HIS A 32 -0.76 10.02 15.95
N HIS A 33 0.38 10.25 15.24
CA HIS A 33 1.74 10.26 15.79
C HIS A 33 2.19 8.95 16.44
N THR A 34 1.51 7.84 16.14
CA THR A 34 1.78 6.54 16.74
C THR A 34 2.22 5.55 15.67
N GLU A 35 3.47 5.09 15.74
CA GLU A 35 4.01 4.06 14.88
C GLU A 35 3.43 2.68 15.20
N PHE A 36 3.15 1.88 14.17
CA PHE A 36 2.64 0.51 14.36
C PHE A 36 3.69 -0.41 14.98
N TYR A 37 4.96 -0.18 14.68
CA TYR A 37 6.08 -1.00 15.15
C TYR A 37 6.12 -1.14 16.68
N TYR A 38 5.85 -0.06 17.42
CA TYR A 38 5.87 -0.07 18.89
C TYR A 38 4.59 -0.62 19.52
N GLY A 39 3.58 -0.95 18.70
CA GLY A 39 2.35 -1.57 19.17
C GLY A 39 1.38 -0.62 19.90
N GLU A 40 1.75 0.64 20.10
CA GLU A 40 0.91 1.61 20.82
C GLU A 40 -0.40 1.91 20.13
N PHE A 41 -0.38 1.95 18.78
CA PHE A 41 -1.58 2.14 17.97
C PHE A 41 -2.70 1.13 18.29
N PHE A 42 -2.33 -0.08 18.67
CA PHE A 42 -3.28 -1.18 18.89
C PHE A 42 -3.84 -1.23 20.33
N LYS A 43 -3.28 -0.45 21.27
CA LYS A 43 -3.70 -0.49 22.67
C LYS A 43 -5.18 -0.13 22.83
N GLY A 44 -5.93 -1.01 23.51
CA GLY A 44 -7.35 -0.83 23.77
C GLY A 44 -8.27 -1.01 22.56
N LYS A 45 -7.75 -1.43 21.41
CA LYS A 45 -8.53 -1.67 20.18
C LYS A 45 -8.67 -3.16 19.91
N THR A 46 -9.85 -3.56 19.48
CA THR A 46 -10.03 -4.86 18.81
C THR A 46 -9.33 -4.83 17.44
N LYS A 47 -9.06 -6.01 16.86
CA LYS A 47 -8.52 -6.13 15.52
C LYS A 47 -9.36 -5.36 14.49
N GLU A 48 -10.68 -5.49 14.59
CA GLU A 48 -11.62 -4.83 13.67
C GLU A 48 -11.56 -3.30 13.78
N GLN A 49 -11.47 -2.77 14.99
CA GLN A 49 -11.33 -1.32 15.21
C GLN A 49 -10.02 -0.79 14.64
N ALA A 50 -8.90 -1.48 14.91
CA ALA A 50 -7.59 -1.05 14.42
C ALA A 50 -7.51 -1.10 12.89
N HIS A 51 -8.02 -2.16 12.26
CA HIS A 51 -8.01 -2.28 10.80
C HIS A 51 -8.94 -1.26 10.13
N ARG A 52 -10.14 -1.01 10.67
CA ARG A 52 -11.05 -0.01 10.14
C ARG A 52 -10.44 1.38 10.18
N GLU A 53 -9.89 1.77 11.33
CA GLU A 53 -9.21 3.05 11.50
C GLU A 53 -8.04 3.21 10.51
N PHE A 54 -7.24 2.15 10.32
CA PHE A 54 -6.15 2.15 9.35
C PHE A 54 -6.64 2.41 7.91
N PHE A 55 -7.70 1.72 7.47
CA PHE A 55 -8.23 1.93 6.13
C PHE A 55 -8.92 3.30 5.98
N GLU A 56 -9.59 3.80 7.01
CA GLU A 56 -10.17 5.15 7.00
C GLU A 56 -9.10 6.23 6.88
N GLU A 57 -7.99 6.11 7.62
CA GLU A 57 -6.87 7.04 7.51
C GLU A 57 -6.15 6.89 6.16
N THR A 58 -6.00 5.65 5.65
CA THR A 58 -5.49 5.41 4.29
C THR A 58 -6.34 6.14 3.25
N LEU A 59 -7.67 6.05 3.35
CA LEU A 59 -8.58 6.75 2.44
C LEU A 59 -8.41 8.28 2.52
N LYS A 60 -8.29 8.83 3.73
CA LYS A 60 -8.03 10.27 3.91
C LYS A 60 -6.72 10.68 3.23
N CYS A 61 -5.65 9.88 3.42
CA CYS A 61 -4.35 10.14 2.82
C CYS A 61 -4.41 10.11 1.29
N VAL A 62 -5.00 9.09 0.67
CA VAL A 62 -5.08 9.02 -0.80
C VAL A 62 -5.97 10.10 -1.40
N LYS A 63 -6.94 10.63 -0.64
CA LYS A 63 -7.74 11.80 -1.05
C LYS A 63 -6.95 13.10 -0.96
N ALA A 64 -6.17 13.28 0.09
CA ALA A 64 -5.45 14.52 0.37
C ALA A 64 -4.19 14.70 -0.49
N PHE A 65 -3.45 13.63 -0.79
CA PHE A 65 -2.14 13.71 -1.42
C PHE A 65 -2.14 13.29 -2.88
N ASP A 66 -1.32 13.98 -3.69
CA ASP A 66 -1.10 13.69 -5.12
C ASP A 66 0.38 13.45 -5.46
N CYS A 67 1.28 13.59 -4.50
CA CYS A 67 2.72 13.57 -4.72
C CYS A 67 3.36 12.17 -4.83
N PHE A 68 2.57 11.09 -4.94
CA PHE A 68 3.03 9.72 -5.10
C PHE A 68 2.51 9.09 -6.41
N ASN A 69 3.10 7.96 -6.81
CA ASN A 69 2.70 7.20 -8.00
C ASN A 69 1.80 6.01 -7.64
N VAL A 70 2.15 5.29 -6.58
CA VAL A 70 1.39 4.13 -6.11
C VAL A 70 1.23 4.14 -4.59
N LEU A 71 0.13 3.59 -4.10
CA LEU A 71 -0.05 3.27 -2.68
C LEU A 71 0.74 1.99 -2.36
N GLY A 72 1.62 2.06 -1.37
CA GLY A 72 2.40 0.92 -0.89
C GLY A 72 1.56 -0.02 -0.02
N HIS A 73 1.93 -1.28 0.01
CA HIS A 73 1.54 -2.36 0.95
C HIS A 73 0.22 -2.16 1.72
N LEU A 74 -0.92 -2.15 1.04
CA LEU A 74 -2.25 -1.85 1.60
C LEU A 74 -2.58 -2.61 2.89
N ASP A 75 -2.09 -3.85 3.06
CA ASP A 75 -2.38 -4.70 4.22
C ASP A 75 -1.30 -4.60 5.33
N TYR A 76 -0.45 -3.56 5.30
CA TYR A 76 0.70 -3.43 6.21
C TYR A 76 0.36 -3.50 7.70
N ILE A 77 -0.84 -3.11 8.06
CA ILE A 77 -1.34 -3.13 9.45
C ILE A 77 -1.23 -4.50 10.11
N VAL A 78 -1.30 -5.61 9.36
CA VAL A 78 -1.25 -6.97 9.92
C VAL A 78 0.12 -7.34 10.45
N ARG A 79 1.19 -6.69 9.97
CA ARG A 79 2.57 -7.00 10.37
C ARG A 79 2.78 -6.83 11.87
N TYR A 80 2.23 -5.80 12.46
CA TYR A 80 2.51 -5.38 13.85
C TYR A 80 1.34 -5.57 14.81
N GLY A 81 0.15 -5.81 14.32
CA GLY A 81 -1.01 -6.04 15.17
C GLY A 81 -0.74 -7.18 16.18
N PRO A 82 -1.08 -7.02 17.47
CA PRO A 82 -0.80 -8.04 18.51
C PRO A 82 -1.80 -9.21 18.48
N TYR A 83 -2.59 -9.31 17.41
CA TYR A 83 -3.64 -10.30 17.27
C TYR A 83 -3.09 -11.65 16.80
N GLU A 84 -3.67 -12.76 17.27
CA GLU A 84 -3.28 -14.11 16.89
C GLU A 84 -3.47 -14.35 15.38
N ASP A 85 -4.63 -13.92 14.86
CA ASP A 85 -4.91 -13.94 13.43
C ASP A 85 -4.28 -12.71 12.74
N LYS A 86 -3.27 -12.97 11.89
CA LYS A 86 -2.52 -11.97 11.12
C LYS A 86 -3.08 -11.71 9.72
N THR A 87 -4.32 -12.06 9.45
CA THR A 87 -4.96 -11.81 8.15
C THR A 87 -5.84 -10.55 8.18
N VAL A 88 -6.17 -10.02 7.01
CA VAL A 88 -7.25 -9.04 6.86
C VAL A 88 -8.49 -9.76 6.37
N ASP A 89 -9.60 -9.61 7.08
CA ASP A 89 -10.91 -9.96 6.56
C ASP A 89 -11.41 -8.80 5.67
N HIS A 90 -10.98 -8.80 4.41
CA HIS A 90 -11.24 -7.70 3.47
C HIS A 90 -12.73 -7.45 3.26
N GLN A 91 -13.58 -8.46 3.39
CA GLN A 91 -15.03 -8.30 3.21
C GLN A 91 -15.62 -7.31 4.22
N LYS A 92 -15.07 -7.27 5.44
CA LYS A 92 -15.50 -6.31 6.47
C LYS A 92 -15.16 -4.85 6.17
N TYR A 93 -14.20 -4.61 5.28
CA TYR A 93 -13.68 -3.29 4.94
C TYR A 93 -13.80 -2.99 3.45
N GLN A 94 -14.53 -3.82 2.69
CA GLN A 94 -14.59 -3.72 1.24
C GLN A 94 -15.15 -2.38 0.78
N ASP A 95 -16.07 -1.80 1.54
CA ASP A 95 -16.61 -0.47 1.30
C ASP A 95 -15.52 0.61 1.24
N ILE A 96 -14.60 0.59 2.22
CA ILE A 96 -13.50 1.56 2.33
C ILE A 96 -12.40 1.24 1.32
N ILE A 97 -12.05 -0.03 1.15
CA ILE A 97 -11.01 -0.47 0.22
C ILE A 97 -11.41 -0.15 -1.23
N ASP A 98 -12.65 -0.39 -1.61
CA ASP A 98 -13.16 -0.01 -2.92
C ASP A 98 -13.07 1.51 -3.15
N GLU A 99 -13.35 2.31 -2.13
CA GLU A 99 -13.24 3.77 -2.23
C GLU A 99 -11.79 4.22 -2.36
N ILE A 100 -10.84 3.55 -1.65
CA ILE A 100 -9.40 3.76 -1.84
C ILE A 100 -9.02 3.47 -3.29
N PHE A 101 -9.39 2.32 -3.82
CA PHE A 101 -9.06 1.92 -5.19
C PHE A 101 -9.65 2.88 -6.23
N LYS A 102 -10.93 3.24 -6.10
CA LYS A 102 -11.59 4.21 -6.99
C LYS A 102 -10.90 5.57 -6.94
N THR A 103 -10.52 6.04 -5.74
CA THR A 103 -9.79 7.30 -5.58
C THR A 103 -8.43 7.25 -6.27
N LEU A 104 -7.67 6.17 -6.10
CA LEU A 104 -6.38 5.98 -6.78
C LEU A 104 -6.55 5.98 -8.30
N ILE A 105 -7.52 5.23 -8.82
CA ILE A 105 -7.81 5.13 -10.25
C ILE A 105 -8.18 6.49 -10.83
N GLN A 106 -9.09 7.22 -10.19
CA GLN A 106 -9.51 8.57 -10.60
C GLN A 106 -8.35 9.57 -10.64
N LYS A 107 -7.39 9.42 -9.73
CA LYS A 107 -6.17 10.25 -9.68
C LYS A 107 -5.04 9.77 -10.61
N GLY A 108 -5.25 8.70 -11.39
CA GLY A 108 -4.20 8.09 -12.21
C GLY A 108 -3.06 7.50 -11.37
N LYS A 109 -3.35 7.05 -10.16
CA LYS A 109 -2.42 6.39 -9.25
C LYS A 109 -2.64 4.88 -9.28
N GLY A 110 -1.64 4.14 -8.78
CA GLY A 110 -1.72 2.70 -8.70
C GLY A 110 -1.57 2.13 -7.29
N ILE A 111 -1.37 0.83 -7.25
CA ILE A 111 -1.03 0.08 -6.05
C ILE A 111 0.32 -0.62 -6.21
N GLU A 112 1.02 -0.80 -5.10
CA GLU A 112 2.14 -1.73 -5.00
C GLU A 112 1.65 -3.04 -4.38
N VAL A 113 2.10 -4.18 -4.91
CA VAL A 113 2.10 -5.43 -4.15
C VAL A 113 3.49 -5.66 -3.58
N ASN A 114 3.58 -5.61 -2.28
CA ASN A 114 4.82 -5.78 -1.55
C ASN A 114 5.02 -7.25 -1.20
N THR A 115 6.10 -7.84 -1.71
CA THR A 115 6.37 -9.27 -1.53
C THR A 115 6.88 -9.63 -0.15
N SER A 116 7.17 -8.64 0.72
CA SER A 116 7.54 -8.92 2.11
C SER A 116 6.45 -9.69 2.87
N GLY A 117 5.19 -9.56 2.45
CA GLY A 117 4.09 -10.35 3.00
C GLY A 117 4.32 -11.85 2.96
N TYR A 118 5.02 -12.36 1.94
CA TYR A 118 5.40 -13.77 1.89
C TYR A 118 6.37 -14.19 3.00
N ARG A 119 7.19 -13.26 3.49
CA ARG A 119 8.08 -13.50 4.64
C ARG A 119 7.29 -13.52 5.94
N ASP A 120 6.39 -12.56 6.10
CA ASP A 120 5.68 -12.32 7.35
C ASP A 120 4.49 -13.28 7.53
N LEU A 121 3.70 -13.45 6.47
CA LEU A 121 2.49 -14.28 6.49
C LEU A 121 2.68 -15.65 5.83
N LYS A 122 3.76 -15.85 5.06
CA LYS A 122 4.11 -17.07 4.30
C LYS A 122 3.10 -17.46 3.21
N THR A 123 2.09 -16.64 2.94
CA THR A 123 0.97 -17.00 2.07
C THR A 123 0.72 -16.04 0.93
N CYS A 124 0.94 -14.74 1.12
CA CYS A 124 0.60 -13.71 0.14
C CYS A 124 1.46 -12.44 0.30
N GLY A 125 1.39 -11.57 -0.72
CA GLY A 125 1.90 -10.20 -0.64
C GLY A 125 0.96 -9.25 0.09
N PHE A 126 1.34 -7.99 0.19
CA PHE A 126 0.52 -6.87 0.69
C PHE A 126 0.17 -5.92 -0.47
N PRO A 127 -1.10 -5.85 -0.92
CA PRO A 127 -2.24 -6.68 -0.54
C PRO A 127 -2.19 -8.10 -1.14
N ASN A 128 -3.13 -8.95 -0.70
CA ASN A 128 -3.31 -10.28 -1.23
C ASN A 128 -3.91 -10.25 -2.65
N PHE A 129 -3.88 -11.40 -3.34
CA PHE A 129 -4.35 -11.47 -4.73
C PHE A 129 -5.84 -11.26 -4.92
N GLU A 130 -6.69 -11.52 -3.92
CA GLU A 130 -8.12 -11.22 -3.99
C GLU A 130 -8.35 -9.71 -4.11
N GLN A 131 -7.58 -8.90 -3.38
CA GLN A 131 -7.65 -7.44 -3.49
C GLN A 131 -7.02 -6.91 -4.78
N VAL A 132 -5.97 -7.56 -5.28
CA VAL A 132 -5.42 -7.24 -6.60
C VAL A 132 -6.44 -7.53 -7.71
N GLN A 133 -7.15 -8.67 -7.64
CA GLN A 133 -8.24 -8.98 -8.56
C GLN A 133 -9.36 -7.92 -8.44
N ARG A 134 -9.74 -7.56 -7.20
CA ARG A 134 -10.75 -6.52 -6.99
C ARG A 134 -10.34 -5.16 -7.58
N TYR A 135 -9.08 -4.77 -7.41
CA TYR A 135 -8.54 -3.55 -8.04
C TYR A 135 -8.64 -3.60 -9.57
N TYR A 136 -8.30 -4.75 -10.16
CA TYR A 136 -8.42 -4.97 -11.61
C TYR A 136 -9.89 -4.89 -12.09
N ASP A 137 -10.82 -5.51 -11.36
CA ASP A 137 -12.26 -5.50 -11.65
C ASP A 137 -12.86 -4.08 -11.58
N LEU A 138 -12.30 -3.21 -10.74
CA LEU A 138 -12.62 -1.79 -10.66
C LEU A 138 -11.93 -0.92 -11.73
N GLU A 139 -11.33 -1.56 -12.75
CA GLU A 139 -10.58 -0.92 -13.85
C GLU A 139 -9.23 -0.33 -13.45
N GLY A 140 -8.66 -0.72 -12.32
CA GLY A 140 -7.27 -0.40 -11.95
C GLY A 140 -6.27 -1.09 -12.88
N ARG A 141 -5.28 -0.33 -13.38
CA ARG A 141 -4.30 -0.86 -14.36
C ARG A 141 -2.86 -0.45 -14.04
N ILE A 142 -2.65 0.34 -13.01
CA ILE A 142 -1.31 0.73 -12.57
C ILE A 142 -0.93 -0.12 -11.37
N ILE A 143 0.02 -1.04 -11.56
CA ILE A 143 0.45 -1.96 -10.52
C ILE A 143 1.97 -2.09 -10.54
N THR A 144 2.59 -2.10 -9.37
CA THR A 144 4.02 -2.31 -9.19
C THR A 144 4.29 -3.46 -8.22
N ILE A 145 5.52 -3.97 -8.24
CA ILE A 145 5.99 -4.99 -7.30
C ILE A 145 7.13 -4.41 -6.49
N GLY A 146 7.01 -4.45 -5.17
CA GLY A 146 8.07 -4.08 -4.23
C GLY A 146 8.50 -5.26 -3.38
N THR A 147 9.73 -5.27 -2.90
CA THR A 147 10.26 -6.33 -2.01
C THR A 147 10.44 -5.86 -0.57
N ASP A 148 10.41 -4.56 -0.35
CA ASP A 148 10.74 -3.96 0.95
C ASP A 148 12.04 -4.55 1.52
N SER A 149 13.03 -4.69 0.63
CA SER A 149 14.28 -5.36 0.94
C SER A 149 15.23 -4.42 1.66
N HIS A 150 15.69 -4.82 2.83
CA HIS A 150 16.70 -4.11 3.61
C HIS A 150 18.09 -4.78 3.51
N THR A 151 18.19 -5.85 2.72
CA THR A 151 19.43 -6.58 2.47
C THR A 151 19.53 -6.99 1.00
N SER A 152 20.75 -7.11 0.47
CA SER A 152 21.01 -7.44 -0.94
C SER A 152 20.43 -8.79 -1.37
N GLU A 153 20.41 -9.78 -0.46
CA GLU A 153 19.98 -11.14 -0.74
C GLU A 153 18.48 -11.26 -1.01
N ARG A 154 17.70 -10.25 -0.59
CA ARG A 154 16.24 -10.21 -0.71
C ARG A 154 15.72 -9.35 -1.86
N VAL A 155 16.62 -8.72 -2.60
CA VAL A 155 16.25 -7.93 -3.78
C VAL A 155 15.63 -8.85 -4.82
N GLY A 156 14.42 -8.54 -5.27
CA GLY A 156 13.68 -9.36 -6.25
C GLY A 156 13.00 -10.61 -5.68
N GLU A 157 13.04 -10.82 -4.35
CA GLU A 157 12.42 -11.99 -3.71
C GLU A 157 10.92 -12.06 -4.05
N ASN A 158 10.47 -13.22 -4.57
CA ASN A 158 9.09 -13.49 -5.01
C ASN A 158 8.55 -12.63 -6.17
N CYS A 159 9.30 -11.68 -6.72
CA CYS A 159 8.81 -10.79 -7.78
C CYS A 159 8.30 -11.55 -9.01
N LEU A 160 9.04 -12.58 -9.47
CA LEU A 160 8.63 -13.37 -10.64
C LEU A 160 7.33 -14.16 -10.40
N ASN A 161 7.13 -14.68 -9.18
CA ASN A 161 5.90 -15.39 -8.83
C ASN A 161 4.71 -14.44 -8.82
N VAL A 162 4.89 -13.24 -8.27
CA VAL A 162 3.85 -12.20 -8.22
C VAL A 162 3.53 -11.70 -9.64
N ALA A 163 4.55 -11.47 -10.48
CA ALA A 163 4.34 -11.05 -11.87
C ALA A 163 3.51 -12.06 -12.68
N LYS A 164 3.77 -13.37 -12.50
CA LYS A 164 2.94 -14.43 -13.12
C LYS A 164 1.49 -14.37 -12.67
N LYS A 165 1.25 -14.14 -11.38
CA LYS A 165 -0.11 -13.99 -10.84
C LYS A 165 -0.83 -12.77 -11.42
N TYR A 166 -0.11 -11.66 -11.67
CA TYR A 166 -0.71 -10.50 -12.33
C TYR A 166 -1.17 -10.81 -13.74
N GLN A 167 -0.37 -11.58 -14.51
CA GLN A 167 -0.77 -12.03 -15.84
C GLN A 167 -2.00 -12.94 -15.79
N GLU A 168 -2.10 -13.83 -14.80
CA GLU A 168 -3.30 -14.67 -14.58
C GLU A 168 -4.55 -13.85 -14.27
N ILE A 169 -4.41 -12.70 -13.57
CA ILE A 169 -5.49 -11.75 -13.28
C ILE A 169 -5.89 -10.98 -14.55
N GLY A 170 -4.96 -10.71 -15.45
CA GLY A 170 -5.20 -10.00 -16.71
C GLY A 170 -4.39 -8.70 -16.86
N PHE A 171 -3.41 -8.43 -15.99
CA PHE A 171 -2.48 -7.33 -16.22
C PHE A 171 -1.50 -7.69 -17.34
N ASP A 172 -1.35 -6.79 -18.29
CA ASP A 172 -0.39 -6.97 -19.38
C ASP A 172 1.05 -6.84 -18.89
N ASP A 173 1.31 -5.83 -18.06
CA ASP A 173 2.63 -5.45 -17.57
C ASP A 173 2.63 -5.01 -16.09
N VAL A 174 3.82 -5.05 -15.50
CA VAL A 174 4.16 -4.32 -14.27
C VAL A 174 4.54 -2.89 -14.68
N SER A 175 3.91 -1.90 -14.06
CA SER A 175 4.15 -0.50 -14.41
C SER A 175 5.55 -0.04 -14.01
N THR A 176 6.23 0.67 -14.91
CA THR A 176 7.47 1.40 -14.66
C THR A 176 7.25 2.91 -14.79
N PHE A 177 8.17 3.70 -14.28
CA PHE A 177 8.03 5.14 -14.22
C PHE A 177 9.34 5.84 -14.52
N THR A 178 9.26 6.91 -15.31
CA THR A 178 10.35 7.85 -15.57
C THR A 178 9.86 9.26 -15.28
N GLN A 179 10.57 10.01 -14.44
CA GLN A 179 10.17 11.35 -14.00
C GLN A 179 8.72 11.40 -13.49
N ARG A 180 8.33 10.38 -12.74
CA ARG A 180 6.98 10.16 -12.16
C ARG A 180 5.85 9.96 -13.17
N LYS A 181 6.16 9.76 -14.44
CA LYS A 181 5.20 9.38 -15.48
C LYS A 181 5.31 7.89 -15.74
N ARG A 182 4.17 7.22 -15.90
CA ARG A 182 4.14 5.82 -16.32
C ARG A 182 4.67 5.72 -17.75
N ASP A 183 5.60 4.77 -17.95
CA ASP A 183 6.17 4.44 -19.26
C ASP A 183 5.19 3.69 -20.16
#